data_e36dd4936094cfd512bafc81b20817f9
#
_entry.id   e36dd4936094cfd512bafc81b20817f9
#
_cell.length_a   1.000
_cell.length_b   1.000
_cell.length_c   1.000
_cell.angle_alpha   90.00
_cell.angle_beta   90.00
_cell.angle_gamma   90.00
#
_symmetry.space_group_name_H-M   'P 1'
#
loop_
_entity.id
_entity.type
_entity.pdbx_description
1 polymer ?
#
loop_
_entity_poly.entity_id
_entity_poly.type
_entity_poly.pdbx_seq_one_letter_code
_entity_poly.pdbx_strand_id
1 'polypeptide(L)'
;MFVDQIEIEVTAGKGGDGIVAYRREFCVEKGGPFGGNGGAGGSVIFQAEEGLSTLLDFRYMRHIKGLDGERGRTKGAYGACAKDTIIKVPVGTVVYDNETGQILADISEKGQKAIICKGGRGGRGNMAFASGVNKCPDWCEKGEPGEHKMIRLELKVLADCGLVGFPSVGKSTLISAVSDARPKISSYHFTTIVPNLGMVYIGDGRSFVMADLPGLIEGASQGLGLGFEFLRHIERCRVIVHVVDIAKTEGRDPYDDYLKIRKELEEYQLDLLSRPEIICCNKIDEPGAEENFIEFKKHFNDDKIIIPVSAYCGVNTEKLCYEVMNLLDKTPKFALSITDENYKEYNYEEKEKMFNITIVKGVYMVTGKGLKRIFDMTDFNNETAVRRFARQLRFLGVDDALRNMGIKNGDTVDVFGYEFEFYD
;
A
#
# COMPACT_ATOMS: atom_id res chain seq x y z
N MET A 1 -14.85 2.98 -13.37
CA MET A 1 -14.20 4.16 -12.77
C MET A 1 -12.89 3.70 -12.14
N PHE A 2 -11.75 4.22 -12.57
CA PHE A 2 -10.44 3.84 -12.06
C PHE A 2 -10.13 4.62 -10.78
N VAL A 3 -9.67 3.96 -9.73
CA VAL A 3 -9.25 4.57 -8.46
C VAL A 3 -7.80 4.18 -8.23
N ASP A 4 -6.94 5.17 -8.22
CA ASP A 4 -5.48 5.07 -8.10
C ASP A 4 -4.96 5.43 -6.71
N GLN A 5 -5.73 6.21 -5.97
CA GLN A 5 -5.40 6.63 -4.62
C GLN A 5 -6.64 6.59 -3.73
N ILE A 6 -6.49 6.05 -2.54
CA ILE A 6 -7.58 5.98 -1.55
C ILE A 6 -7.05 5.96 -0.13
N GLU A 7 -7.77 6.62 0.77
CA GLU A 7 -7.50 6.58 2.21
C GLU A 7 -8.46 5.61 2.88
N ILE A 8 -7.91 4.76 3.74
CA ILE A 8 -8.66 3.76 4.50
C ILE A 8 -8.15 3.68 5.94
N GLU A 9 -9.05 3.30 6.82
CA GLU A 9 -8.76 3.04 8.22
C GLU A 9 -8.57 1.55 8.44
N VAL A 10 -7.44 1.18 9.04
CA VAL A 10 -7.10 -0.22 9.31
C VAL A 10 -6.87 -0.41 10.79
N THR A 11 -7.62 -1.33 11.38
CA THR A 11 -7.50 -1.71 12.79
C THR A 11 -7.26 -3.21 12.88
N ALA A 12 -6.17 -3.63 13.48
CA ALA A 12 -5.92 -5.04 13.76
C ALA A 12 -6.75 -5.54 14.93
N GLY A 13 -6.90 -6.86 15.05
CA GLY A 13 -7.66 -7.47 16.12
C GLY A 13 -7.05 -7.25 17.49
N LYS A 14 -7.89 -7.01 18.50
CA LYS A 14 -7.48 -6.98 19.91
C LYS A 14 -7.11 -8.38 20.38
N GLY A 15 -6.11 -8.52 21.27
CA GLY A 15 -5.86 -9.77 21.98
C GLY A 15 -6.99 -10.09 22.94
N GLY A 16 -7.28 -11.38 23.13
CA GLY A 16 -8.24 -11.85 24.12
C GLY A 16 -7.77 -11.54 25.55
N ASP A 17 -8.70 -11.27 26.45
CA ASP A 17 -8.38 -11.02 27.84
C ASP A 17 -7.96 -12.33 28.55
N GLY A 18 -7.04 -12.27 29.49
CA GLY A 18 -6.80 -13.36 30.44
C GLY A 18 -7.98 -13.54 31.38
N ILE A 19 -7.99 -14.63 32.11
CA ILE A 19 -9.06 -14.92 33.10
C ILE A 19 -8.48 -15.18 34.46
N VAL A 20 -9.23 -14.78 35.51
CA VAL A 20 -9.00 -15.20 36.89
C VAL A 20 -9.91 -16.41 37.14
N ALA A 21 -9.30 -17.54 37.45
CA ALA A 21 -10.01 -18.76 37.85
C ALA A 21 -9.18 -19.49 38.92
N TYR A 22 -9.87 -20.28 39.73
CA TYR A 22 -9.24 -21.07 40.80
C TYR A 22 -9.63 -22.54 40.63
N ARG A 23 -8.71 -23.41 41.00
CA ARG A 23 -8.98 -24.82 41.12
C ARG A 23 -9.90 -25.03 42.30
N ARG A 24 -10.98 -25.72 42.10
CA ARG A 24 -11.90 -26.12 43.19
C ARG A 24 -11.67 -27.59 43.50
N GLU A 25 -11.26 -27.88 44.74
CA GLU A 25 -11.08 -29.23 45.24
C GLU A 25 -11.90 -29.40 46.51
N PHE A 26 -12.19 -30.63 46.86
CA PHE A 26 -12.91 -30.93 48.11
C PHE A 26 -12.15 -30.41 49.33
N CYS A 27 -12.81 -29.66 50.17
CA CYS A 27 -12.24 -29.02 51.36
C CYS A 27 -11.12 -27.97 51.12
N VAL A 28 -10.90 -27.52 49.88
CA VAL A 28 -9.95 -26.46 49.56
C VAL A 28 -10.69 -25.34 48.82
N GLU A 29 -10.83 -24.19 49.50
CA GLU A 29 -11.64 -23.07 48.98
C GLU A 29 -10.96 -22.40 47.75
N LYS A 30 -9.63 -22.31 47.74
CA LYS A 30 -8.81 -21.80 46.64
C LYS A 30 -7.67 -22.76 46.36
N GLY A 31 -7.86 -23.79 45.58
CA GLY A 31 -6.87 -24.83 45.26
C GLY A 31 -5.75 -24.40 44.30
N GLY A 32 -5.49 -23.07 44.18
CA GLY A 32 -4.49 -22.49 43.31
C GLY A 32 -5.04 -21.80 42.06
N PRO A 33 -4.24 -20.95 41.39
CA PRO A 33 -4.65 -20.22 40.19
C PRO A 33 -4.80 -21.18 39.01
N PHE A 34 -5.87 -21.03 38.23
CA PHE A 34 -6.24 -21.94 37.15
C PHE A 34 -6.83 -21.23 35.93
N GLY A 35 -6.59 -19.92 35.82
CA GLY A 35 -7.00 -19.09 34.69
C GLY A 35 -5.98 -19.11 33.56
N GLY A 36 -6.47 -19.39 32.35
CA GLY A 36 -5.66 -19.41 31.13
C GLY A 36 -5.44 -18.02 30.53
N ASN A 37 -4.51 -17.93 29.61
CA ASN A 37 -4.20 -16.71 28.85
C ASN A 37 -5.22 -16.53 27.72
N GLY A 38 -5.46 -15.28 27.31
CA GLY A 38 -6.19 -14.97 26.08
C GLY A 38 -5.38 -15.29 24.83
N GLY A 39 -6.07 -15.49 23.69
CA GLY A 39 -5.46 -15.67 22.39
C GLY A 39 -4.98 -14.34 21.78
N ALA A 40 -4.03 -14.38 20.87
CA ALA A 40 -3.61 -13.20 20.11
C ALA A 40 -4.70 -12.74 19.13
N GLY A 41 -4.81 -11.44 18.90
CA GLY A 41 -5.62 -10.86 17.83
C GLY A 41 -5.02 -11.12 16.47
N GLY A 42 -5.83 -11.13 15.41
CA GLY A 42 -5.41 -11.28 14.02
C GLY A 42 -4.78 -10.00 13.47
N SER A 43 -3.69 -10.14 12.75
CA SER A 43 -3.07 -9.05 12.01
C SER A 43 -3.83 -8.78 10.72
N VAL A 44 -3.69 -7.55 10.17
CA VAL A 44 -4.18 -7.20 8.83
C VAL A 44 -2.99 -7.24 7.87
N ILE A 45 -3.12 -8.10 6.86
CA ILE A 45 -2.09 -8.39 5.87
C ILE A 45 -2.62 -8.04 4.49
N PHE A 46 -1.86 -7.26 3.73
CA PHE A 46 -2.14 -7.04 2.32
C PHE A 46 -1.36 -8.05 1.48
N GLN A 47 -2.03 -8.61 0.49
CA GLN A 47 -1.45 -9.59 -0.42
C GLN A 47 -1.70 -9.17 -1.87
N ALA A 48 -0.63 -9.12 -2.67
CA ALA A 48 -0.73 -8.86 -4.10
C ALA A 48 -1.45 -9.99 -4.83
N GLU A 49 -2.45 -9.65 -5.62
CA GLU A 49 -3.16 -10.58 -6.50
C GLU A 49 -3.12 -10.10 -7.94
N GLU A 50 -2.83 -11.02 -8.86
CA GLU A 50 -2.96 -10.74 -10.29
C GLU A 50 -4.44 -10.74 -10.69
N GLY A 51 -4.78 -9.87 -11.66
CA GLY A 51 -6.16 -9.70 -12.12
C GLY A 51 -6.91 -8.55 -11.46
N LEU A 52 -6.37 -7.99 -10.37
CA LEU A 52 -6.84 -6.71 -9.83
C LEU A 52 -6.05 -5.58 -10.47
N SER A 53 -6.76 -4.65 -11.11
CA SER A 53 -6.15 -3.52 -11.83
C SER A 53 -6.54 -2.15 -11.26
N THR A 54 -7.37 -2.12 -10.20
CA THR A 54 -7.83 -0.87 -9.58
C THR A 54 -8.03 -1.03 -8.07
N LEU A 55 -8.00 0.10 -7.35
CA LEU A 55 -8.33 0.16 -5.91
C LEU A 55 -9.83 0.44 -5.68
N LEU A 56 -10.70 0.19 -6.69
CA LEU A 56 -12.12 0.55 -6.63
C LEU A 56 -12.86 -0.10 -5.45
N ASP A 57 -12.53 -1.34 -5.13
CA ASP A 57 -13.18 -2.10 -4.04
C ASP A 57 -13.01 -1.43 -2.67
N PHE A 58 -11.87 -0.75 -2.47
CA PHE A 58 -11.58 -0.04 -1.22
C PHE A 58 -12.43 1.24 -1.04
N ARG A 59 -13.08 1.72 -2.10
CA ARG A 59 -14.06 2.81 -1.98
C ARG A 59 -15.26 2.41 -1.11
N TYR A 60 -15.59 1.12 -1.12
CA TYR A 60 -16.68 0.55 -0.33
C TYR A 60 -16.19 -0.05 1.00
N MET A 61 -14.89 -0.39 1.09
CA MET A 61 -14.26 -0.96 2.28
C MET A 61 -13.31 0.04 2.95
N ARG A 62 -13.85 1.15 3.46
CA ARG A 62 -13.03 2.20 4.08
C ARG A 62 -12.53 1.85 5.48
N HIS A 63 -13.18 0.91 6.15
CA HIS A 63 -12.83 0.45 7.49
C HIS A 63 -12.54 -1.04 7.44
N ILE A 64 -11.28 -1.39 7.69
CA ILE A 64 -10.83 -2.78 7.72
C ILE A 64 -10.53 -3.13 9.17
N LYS A 65 -11.21 -4.16 9.69
CA LYS A 65 -10.99 -4.63 11.06
C LYS A 65 -10.50 -6.09 11.05
N GLY A 66 -9.39 -6.34 11.78
CA GLY A 66 -8.91 -7.67 12.08
C GLY A 66 -9.80 -8.39 13.12
N LEU A 67 -9.69 -9.71 13.18
CA LEU A 67 -10.43 -10.52 14.13
C LEU A 67 -9.82 -10.46 15.53
N ASP A 68 -10.65 -10.33 16.56
CA ASP A 68 -10.20 -10.30 17.95
C ASP A 68 -9.89 -11.72 18.44
N GLY A 69 -8.87 -11.86 19.32
CA GLY A 69 -8.54 -13.12 19.97
C GLY A 69 -9.55 -13.51 21.05
N GLU A 70 -9.71 -14.80 21.27
CA GLU A 70 -10.63 -15.30 22.30
C GLU A 70 -10.06 -15.08 23.72
N ARG A 71 -10.97 -14.85 24.65
CA ARG A 71 -10.65 -14.77 26.09
C ARG A 71 -10.11 -16.11 26.58
N GLY A 72 -9.18 -16.06 27.55
CA GLY A 72 -8.72 -17.25 28.27
C GLY A 72 -9.86 -18.02 28.93
N ARG A 73 -9.67 -19.31 29.10
CA ARG A 73 -10.65 -20.21 29.69
C ARG A 73 -10.17 -20.76 31.03
N THR A 74 -11.10 -21.33 31.79
CA THR A 74 -10.80 -22.05 33.03
C THR A 74 -9.95 -23.30 32.77
N LYS A 75 -9.41 -23.91 33.79
CA LYS A 75 -8.56 -25.13 33.74
C LYS A 75 -7.23 -24.88 33.00
N GLY A 76 -6.73 -23.63 33.03
CA GLY A 76 -5.49 -23.26 32.38
C GLY A 76 -5.55 -23.26 30.84
N ALA A 77 -6.75 -23.41 30.26
CA ALA A 77 -6.92 -23.46 28.81
C ALA A 77 -6.78 -22.04 28.22
N TYR A 78 -6.03 -21.94 27.12
CA TYR A 78 -5.82 -20.68 26.40
C TYR A 78 -7.02 -20.37 25.50
N GLY A 79 -7.28 -19.08 25.30
CA GLY A 79 -8.17 -18.61 24.25
C GLY A 79 -7.57 -18.89 22.88
N ALA A 80 -8.41 -19.16 21.87
CA ALA A 80 -7.94 -19.33 20.51
C ALA A 80 -7.37 -18.03 19.95
N CYS A 81 -6.25 -18.12 19.24
CA CYS A 81 -5.70 -17.00 18.48
C CYS A 81 -6.57 -16.73 17.27
N ALA A 82 -6.82 -15.47 16.97
CA ALA A 82 -7.54 -15.07 15.77
C ALA A 82 -6.69 -15.35 14.51
N LYS A 83 -7.38 -15.63 13.40
CA LYS A 83 -6.73 -15.74 12.10
C LYS A 83 -6.43 -14.34 11.56
N ASP A 84 -5.33 -14.22 10.82
CA ASP A 84 -5.00 -12.98 10.13
C ASP A 84 -6.03 -12.67 9.04
N THR A 85 -6.36 -11.39 8.90
CA THR A 85 -7.24 -10.89 7.87
C THR A 85 -6.41 -10.53 6.65
N ILE A 86 -6.55 -11.32 5.57
CA ILE A 86 -5.81 -11.11 4.33
C ILE A 86 -6.69 -10.31 3.38
N ILE A 87 -6.18 -9.14 2.96
CA ILE A 87 -6.83 -8.25 2.00
C ILE A 87 -6.03 -8.29 0.70
N LYS A 88 -6.74 -8.54 -0.39
CA LYS A 88 -6.14 -8.60 -1.73
C LYS A 88 -6.00 -7.19 -2.30
N VAL A 89 -4.82 -6.89 -2.82
CA VAL A 89 -4.49 -5.60 -3.45
C VAL A 89 -3.89 -5.84 -4.83
N PRO A 90 -4.02 -4.89 -5.77
CA PRO A 90 -3.32 -4.95 -7.05
C PRO A 90 -1.81 -4.99 -6.86
N VAL A 91 -1.12 -5.66 -7.79
CA VAL A 91 0.34 -5.60 -7.88
C VAL A 91 0.79 -4.17 -8.19
N GLY A 92 1.80 -3.65 -7.49
CA GLY A 92 2.27 -2.26 -7.62
C GLY A 92 1.56 -1.29 -6.68
N THR A 93 0.87 -1.79 -5.66
CA THR A 93 0.26 -0.96 -4.61
C THR A 93 1.31 -0.56 -3.59
N VAL A 94 1.43 0.75 -3.32
CA VAL A 94 2.23 1.29 -2.24
C VAL A 94 1.31 1.76 -1.12
N VAL A 95 1.69 1.43 0.08
CA VAL A 95 0.95 1.74 1.30
C VAL A 95 1.73 2.80 2.08
N TYR A 96 1.11 3.94 2.29
CA TYR A 96 1.65 5.03 3.09
C TYR A 96 0.90 5.14 4.41
N ASP A 97 1.62 5.48 5.45
CA ASP A 97 1.02 5.96 6.69
C ASP A 97 0.56 7.42 6.48
N ASN A 98 -0.72 7.70 6.68
CA ASN A 98 -1.28 9.04 6.42
C ASN A 98 -0.84 10.07 7.47
N GLU A 99 -0.46 9.65 8.68
CA GLU A 99 -0.01 10.55 9.75
C GLU A 99 1.45 10.94 9.58
N THR A 100 2.31 9.98 9.24
CA THR A 100 3.77 10.18 9.15
C THR A 100 4.26 10.40 7.73
N GLY A 101 3.46 10.05 6.71
CA GLY A 101 3.84 10.07 5.30
C GLY A 101 4.86 8.99 4.91
N GLN A 102 5.24 8.10 5.84
CA GLN A 102 6.22 7.04 5.59
C GLN A 102 5.62 5.89 4.77
N ILE A 103 6.45 5.26 3.96
CA ILE A 103 6.07 4.04 3.24
C ILE A 103 6.06 2.87 4.23
N LEU A 104 4.88 2.27 4.44
CA LEU A 104 4.72 1.06 5.25
C LEU A 104 5.03 -0.20 4.46
N ALA A 105 4.66 -0.24 3.17
CA ALA A 105 4.91 -1.37 2.30
C ALA A 105 4.88 -0.95 0.82
N ASP A 106 5.72 -1.58 0.01
CA ASP A 106 5.65 -1.55 -1.46
C ASP A 106 5.40 -3.00 -1.93
N ILE A 107 4.24 -3.21 -2.54
CA ILE A 107 3.76 -4.55 -2.90
C ILE A 107 3.85 -4.68 -4.43
N SER A 108 5.03 -5.02 -4.92
CA SER A 108 5.40 -5.05 -6.33
C SER A 108 5.33 -6.44 -6.97
N GLU A 109 5.40 -7.52 -6.17
CA GLU A 109 5.46 -8.89 -6.67
C GLU A 109 4.17 -9.67 -6.41
N LYS A 110 3.81 -10.58 -7.32
CA LYS A 110 2.66 -11.48 -7.16
C LYS A 110 2.78 -12.32 -5.89
N GLY A 111 1.70 -12.34 -5.10
CA GLY A 111 1.63 -13.13 -3.88
C GLY A 111 2.44 -12.55 -2.72
N GLN A 112 3.17 -11.45 -2.92
CA GLN A 112 3.87 -10.73 -1.85
C GLN A 112 2.88 -10.33 -0.76
N LYS A 113 3.28 -10.54 0.49
CA LYS A 113 2.47 -10.22 1.68
C LYS A 113 3.17 -9.16 2.51
N ALA A 114 2.42 -8.16 2.95
CA ALA A 114 2.89 -7.14 3.86
C ALA A 114 1.96 -7.01 5.06
N ILE A 115 2.51 -7.02 6.27
CA ILE A 115 1.76 -6.81 7.50
C ILE A 115 1.61 -5.30 7.69
N ILE A 116 0.38 -4.80 7.61
CA ILE A 116 0.09 -3.36 7.73
C ILE A 116 -0.18 -2.98 9.19
N CYS A 117 -1.01 -3.77 9.88
CA CYS A 117 -1.30 -3.59 11.29
C CYS A 117 -1.15 -4.92 12.03
N LYS A 118 -0.40 -4.92 13.13
CA LYS A 118 -0.18 -6.10 13.95
C LYS A 118 -1.30 -6.29 14.95
N GLY A 119 -1.76 -7.54 15.09
CA GLY A 119 -2.71 -7.93 16.11
C GLY A 119 -2.16 -7.79 17.52
N GLY A 120 -3.03 -7.47 18.49
CA GLY A 120 -2.68 -7.33 19.88
C GLY A 120 -2.33 -8.68 20.53
N ARG A 121 -1.43 -8.66 21.52
CA ARG A 121 -1.09 -9.84 22.30
C ARG A 121 -2.22 -10.21 23.26
N GLY A 122 -2.49 -11.50 23.44
CA GLY A 122 -3.42 -11.99 24.44
C GLY A 122 -2.94 -11.67 25.87
N GLY A 123 -3.87 -11.27 26.73
CA GLY A 123 -3.63 -11.01 28.15
C GLY A 123 -3.30 -12.28 28.90
N ARG A 124 -2.43 -12.20 29.89
CA ARG A 124 -2.06 -13.34 30.72
C ARG A 124 -3.11 -13.59 31.80
N GLY A 125 -3.48 -14.85 32.02
CA GLY A 125 -4.35 -15.29 33.11
C GLY A 125 -3.63 -15.33 34.45
N ASN A 126 -4.40 -15.48 35.55
CA ASN A 126 -3.83 -15.46 36.89
C ASN A 126 -2.81 -16.58 37.17
N MET A 127 -2.89 -17.70 36.44
CA MET A 127 -1.92 -18.80 36.57
C MET A 127 -0.50 -18.35 36.18
N ALA A 128 -0.37 -17.46 35.22
CA ALA A 128 0.94 -16.94 34.77
C ALA A 128 1.62 -16.01 35.77
N PHE A 129 0.92 -15.58 36.81
CA PHE A 129 1.43 -14.66 37.87
C PHE A 129 1.64 -15.33 39.20
N ALA A 130 1.44 -16.63 39.30
CA ALA A 130 1.73 -17.41 40.47
C ALA A 130 3.24 -17.34 40.79
N SER A 131 3.55 -17.08 42.03
CA SER A 131 4.93 -17.01 42.52
C SER A 131 5.02 -17.55 43.93
N GLY A 132 6.27 -17.76 44.45
CA GLY A 132 6.49 -18.20 45.80
C GLY A 132 5.88 -17.26 46.86
N VAL A 133 5.83 -15.96 46.58
CA VAL A 133 5.26 -14.93 47.45
C VAL A 133 3.75 -14.82 47.32
N ASN A 134 3.24 -14.85 46.08
CA ASN A 134 1.81 -14.83 45.79
C ASN A 134 1.40 -16.13 45.05
N LYS A 135 0.94 -17.10 45.86
CA LYS A 135 0.55 -18.42 45.36
C LYS A 135 -0.79 -18.41 44.63
N CYS A 136 -1.68 -17.46 44.92
CA CYS A 136 -3.03 -17.37 44.37
C CYS A 136 -3.36 -15.94 43.90
N PRO A 137 -2.77 -15.46 42.78
CA PRO A 137 -3.10 -14.15 42.25
C PRO A 137 -4.60 -14.04 41.88
N ASP A 138 -5.19 -12.89 42.22
CA ASP A 138 -6.61 -12.56 42.00
C ASP A 138 -6.83 -11.59 40.82
N TRP A 139 -5.85 -11.43 39.96
CA TRP A 139 -5.84 -10.52 38.83
C TRP A 139 -5.31 -11.20 37.55
N CYS A 140 -5.66 -10.64 36.41
CA CYS A 140 -5.20 -11.03 35.09
C CYS A 140 -4.93 -9.78 34.24
N GLU A 141 -4.28 -9.95 33.10
CA GLU A 141 -4.10 -8.88 32.12
C GLU A 141 -5.26 -8.88 31.12
N LYS A 142 -5.68 -7.68 30.69
CA LYS A 142 -6.52 -7.52 29.51
C LYS A 142 -5.70 -7.79 28.26
N GLY A 143 -6.38 -8.15 27.16
CA GLY A 143 -5.74 -8.26 25.87
C GLY A 143 -5.23 -6.90 25.39
N GLU A 144 -4.09 -6.92 24.72
CA GLU A 144 -3.52 -5.75 24.11
C GLU A 144 -4.40 -5.28 22.95
N PRO A 145 -4.69 -3.96 22.81
CA PRO A 145 -5.36 -3.46 21.62
C PRO A 145 -4.51 -3.75 20.37
N GLY A 146 -5.16 -4.07 19.25
CA GLY A 146 -4.48 -4.17 17.97
C GLY A 146 -3.99 -2.80 17.49
N GLU A 147 -3.02 -2.78 16.60
CA GLU A 147 -2.57 -1.55 15.96
C GLU A 147 -3.69 -0.93 15.14
N HIS A 148 -3.77 0.40 15.18
CA HIS A 148 -4.70 1.21 14.40
C HIS A 148 -3.90 2.22 13.58
N LYS A 149 -4.18 2.30 12.27
CA LYS A 149 -3.52 3.24 11.37
C LYS A 149 -4.50 3.78 10.33
N MET A 150 -4.36 5.07 10.04
CA MET A 150 -4.93 5.66 8.84
C MET A 150 -3.90 5.53 7.74
N ILE A 151 -4.22 4.79 6.69
CA ILE A 151 -3.30 4.53 5.58
C ILE A 151 -3.84 5.08 4.28
N ARG A 152 -2.93 5.46 3.40
CA ARG A 152 -3.20 5.84 2.04
C ARG A 152 -2.62 4.78 1.10
N LEU A 153 -3.47 4.21 0.29
CA LEU A 153 -3.09 3.31 -0.78
C LEU A 153 -2.87 4.12 -2.06
N GLU A 154 -1.79 3.83 -2.76
CA GLU A 154 -1.49 4.43 -4.05
C GLU A 154 -1.05 3.33 -5.02
N LEU A 155 -1.72 3.28 -6.17
CA LEU A 155 -1.38 2.33 -7.22
C LEU A 155 -0.35 2.96 -8.16
N LYS A 156 0.90 2.50 -8.08
CA LYS A 156 1.99 3.02 -8.93
C LYS A 156 2.03 2.42 -10.34
N VAL A 157 1.20 1.43 -10.65
CA VAL A 157 1.12 0.86 -12.00
C VAL A 157 0.29 1.79 -12.87
N LEU A 158 0.96 2.54 -13.75
CA LEU A 158 0.30 3.49 -14.62
C LEU A 158 -0.26 2.85 -15.88
N ALA A 159 0.50 1.97 -16.54
CA ALA A 159 0.05 1.29 -17.75
C ALA A 159 0.86 0.02 -18.04
N ASP A 160 0.18 -0.97 -18.62
CA ASP A 160 0.82 -2.16 -19.18
C ASP A 160 1.40 -1.85 -20.56
N CYS A 161 0.71 -0.97 -21.32
CA CYS A 161 1.05 -0.57 -22.69
C CYS A 161 1.17 0.95 -22.80
N GLY A 162 2.27 1.44 -23.37
CA GLY A 162 2.49 2.86 -23.64
C GLY A 162 2.31 3.19 -25.13
N LEU A 163 1.50 4.22 -25.44
CA LEU A 163 1.41 4.78 -26.79
C LEU A 163 2.46 5.86 -26.97
N VAL A 164 3.28 5.72 -27.99
CA VAL A 164 4.27 6.73 -28.41
C VAL A 164 3.96 7.17 -29.85
N GLY A 165 4.24 8.41 -30.17
CA GLY A 165 3.96 8.95 -31.50
C GLY A 165 3.89 10.46 -31.48
N PHE A 166 4.05 11.10 -32.64
CA PHE A 166 3.94 12.56 -32.81
C PHE A 166 2.57 13.10 -32.35
N PRO A 167 2.45 14.40 -32.04
CA PRO A 167 1.15 15.05 -31.87
C PRO A 167 0.27 14.82 -33.10
N SER A 168 -1.03 14.81 -32.92
CA SER A 168 -2.04 14.69 -33.97
C SER A 168 -2.07 13.37 -34.77
N VAL A 169 -1.22 12.37 -34.45
CA VAL A 169 -1.29 11.04 -35.09
C VAL A 169 -2.49 10.21 -34.65
N GLY A 170 -3.25 10.69 -33.64
CA GLY A 170 -4.48 10.06 -33.19
C GLY A 170 -4.32 9.14 -31.95
N LYS A 171 -3.30 9.29 -31.11
CA LYS A 171 -3.10 8.50 -29.88
C LYS A 171 -4.32 8.56 -28.95
N SER A 172 -4.75 9.77 -28.61
CA SER A 172 -5.90 9.97 -27.70
C SER A 172 -7.21 9.47 -28.30
N THR A 173 -7.37 9.56 -29.64
CA THR A 173 -8.51 8.99 -30.37
C THR A 173 -8.48 7.47 -30.28
N LEU A 174 -7.29 6.86 -30.43
CA LEU A 174 -7.12 5.42 -30.33
C LEU A 174 -7.51 4.91 -28.94
N ILE A 175 -7.04 5.56 -27.86
CA ILE A 175 -7.42 5.20 -26.49
C ILE A 175 -8.95 5.31 -26.32
N SER A 176 -9.57 6.35 -26.85
CA SER A 176 -11.01 6.55 -26.74
C SER A 176 -11.80 5.49 -27.53
N ALA A 177 -11.24 4.98 -28.64
CA ALA A 177 -11.88 3.96 -29.45
C ALA A 177 -11.80 2.55 -28.85
N VAL A 178 -10.73 2.24 -28.11
CA VAL A 178 -10.50 0.89 -27.53
C VAL A 178 -10.88 0.77 -26.06
N SER A 179 -11.16 1.89 -25.38
CA SER A 179 -11.52 1.91 -23.96
C SER A 179 -13.03 1.84 -23.77
N ASP A 180 -13.52 0.88 -22.99
CA ASP A 180 -14.94 0.74 -22.63
C ASP A 180 -15.46 1.86 -21.72
N ALA A 181 -14.58 2.57 -21.04
CA ALA A 181 -14.92 3.72 -20.23
C ALA A 181 -14.30 4.99 -20.86
N ARG A 182 -14.99 6.13 -20.73
CA ARG A 182 -14.40 7.42 -21.15
C ARG A 182 -13.00 7.53 -20.58
N PRO A 183 -11.95 7.81 -21.40
CA PRO A 183 -10.59 7.97 -20.94
C PRO A 183 -10.57 8.95 -19.76
N LYS A 184 -9.97 8.55 -18.66
CA LYS A 184 -9.88 9.41 -17.50
C LYS A 184 -8.61 10.25 -17.61
N ILE A 185 -8.78 11.54 -17.64
CA ILE A 185 -7.70 12.50 -17.42
C ILE A 185 -7.40 12.46 -15.93
N SER A 186 -6.34 11.79 -15.54
CA SER A 186 -5.92 11.71 -14.13
C SER A 186 -4.83 12.72 -13.86
N SER A 187 -5.13 13.72 -13.03
CA SER A 187 -4.11 14.65 -12.52
C SER A 187 -3.34 13.98 -11.39
N TYR A 188 -2.16 13.52 -11.69
CA TYR A 188 -1.24 13.04 -10.65
C TYR A 188 -0.46 14.23 -10.09
N HIS A 189 -0.41 14.37 -8.76
CA HIS A 189 0.27 15.48 -8.08
C HIS A 189 1.76 15.61 -8.41
N PHE A 190 2.34 14.58 -9.03
CA PHE A 190 3.75 14.48 -9.40
C PHE A 190 4.00 14.59 -10.92
N THR A 191 2.95 14.78 -11.76
CA THR A 191 3.13 14.94 -13.22
C THR A 191 2.76 16.36 -13.64
N THR A 192 3.67 17.03 -14.36
CA THR A 192 3.41 18.31 -15.02
C THR A 192 2.49 18.14 -16.25
N ILE A 193 2.45 16.93 -16.80
CA ILE A 193 1.63 16.56 -17.96
C ILE A 193 0.73 15.40 -17.56
N VAL A 194 -0.57 15.55 -17.78
CA VAL A 194 -1.58 14.59 -17.38
C VAL A 194 -1.71 13.51 -18.46
N PRO A 195 -1.38 12.23 -18.18
CA PRO A 195 -1.54 11.16 -19.13
C PRO A 195 -3.02 10.78 -19.30
N ASN A 196 -3.42 10.47 -20.54
CA ASN A 196 -4.70 9.85 -20.82
C ASN A 196 -4.58 8.34 -20.61
N LEU A 197 -5.35 7.78 -19.69
CA LEU A 197 -5.39 6.35 -19.42
C LEU A 197 -6.69 5.74 -19.95
N GLY A 198 -6.60 4.61 -20.61
CA GLY A 198 -7.74 3.81 -21.05
C GLY A 198 -7.61 2.37 -20.58
N MET A 199 -8.67 1.82 -20.00
CA MET A 199 -8.76 0.39 -19.70
C MET A 199 -9.36 -0.31 -20.89
N VAL A 200 -8.63 -1.30 -21.43
CA VAL A 200 -9.02 -2.10 -22.58
C VAL A 200 -9.44 -3.48 -22.09
N TYR A 201 -10.66 -3.88 -22.40
CA TYR A 201 -11.18 -5.22 -22.15
C TYR A 201 -11.15 -6.04 -23.41
N ILE A 202 -10.66 -7.27 -23.31
CA ILE A 202 -10.70 -8.24 -24.39
C ILE A 202 -11.82 -9.22 -24.10
N GLY A 203 -12.56 -9.65 -25.14
CA GLY A 203 -13.77 -10.47 -25.01
C GLY A 203 -13.62 -11.80 -24.28
N ASP A 204 -12.40 -12.20 -23.91
CA ASP A 204 -12.07 -13.40 -23.14
C ASP A 204 -11.93 -13.15 -21.61
N GLY A 205 -12.27 -11.95 -21.15
CA GLY A 205 -12.20 -11.56 -19.73
C GLY A 205 -10.86 -11.01 -19.29
N ARG A 206 -9.84 -10.92 -20.17
CA ARG A 206 -8.57 -10.26 -19.90
C ARG A 206 -8.68 -8.76 -20.12
N SER A 207 -7.92 -7.98 -19.35
CA SER A 207 -7.86 -6.53 -19.49
C SER A 207 -6.44 -6.02 -19.25
N PHE A 208 -6.13 -4.87 -19.85
CA PHE A 208 -4.87 -4.17 -19.64
C PHE A 208 -5.09 -2.66 -19.68
N VAL A 209 -4.15 -1.91 -19.10
CA VAL A 209 -4.20 -0.44 -19.10
C VAL A 209 -3.28 0.11 -20.18
N MET A 210 -3.83 0.98 -21.04
CA MET A 210 -3.11 1.69 -22.09
C MET A 210 -2.96 3.16 -21.70
N ALA A 211 -1.76 3.71 -21.84
CA ALA A 211 -1.48 5.12 -21.54
C ALA A 211 -0.99 5.87 -22.77
N ASP A 212 -1.51 7.09 -22.97
CA ASP A 212 -0.88 8.06 -23.88
C ASP A 212 0.35 8.63 -23.18
N LEU A 213 1.50 8.57 -23.82
CA LEU A 213 2.76 9.14 -23.34
C LEU A 213 3.02 10.48 -24.06
N PRO A 214 2.35 11.57 -23.61
CA PRO A 214 2.54 12.88 -24.20
C PRO A 214 3.92 13.43 -23.84
N GLY A 215 4.52 14.22 -24.73
CA GLY A 215 5.74 14.98 -24.42
C GLY A 215 7.07 14.27 -24.69
N LEU A 216 7.06 13.15 -25.44
CA LEU A 216 8.30 12.56 -26.00
C LEU A 216 8.85 13.34 -27.22
N ILE A 217 8.37 14.57 -27.47
CA ILE A 217 8.71 15.33 -28.67
C ILE A 217 9.17 16.73 -28.33
N GLU A 218 10.30 17.13 -28.95
CA GLU A 218 10.92 18.45 -28.97
C GLU A 218 11.33 19.04 -27.59
N GLY A 219 12.59 18.80 -27.21
CA GLY A 219 13.28 19.50 -26.12
C GLY A 219 13.21 18.86 -24.75
N ALA A 220 12.61 17.69 -24.60
CA ALA A 220 12.57 16.99 -23.30
C ALA A 220 13.97 16.53 -22.84
N SER A 221 14.88 16.23 -23.76
CA SER A 221 16.31 15.93 -23.49
C SER A 221 17.09 17.13 -22.99
N GLN A 222 16.58 18.36 -23.19
CA GLN A 222 17.26 19.62 -22.76
C GLN A 222 16.80 20.11 -21.37
N GLY A 223 16.10 19.30 -20.58
CA GLY A 223 15.80 19.62 -19.18
C GLY A 223 14.64 20.59 -18.95
N LEU A 224 13.88 20.94 -19.99
CA LEU A 224 12.70 21.78 -19.89
C LEU A 224 11.40 20.96 -19.85
N GLY A 225 11.06 20.33 -18.71
CA GLY A 225 9.66 20.15 -18.42
C GLY A 225 9.06 18.76 -18.20
N LEU A 226 9.72 17.64 -18.46
CA LEU A 226 9.22 16.34 -18.04
C LEU A 226 9.95 15.93 -16.76
N GLY A 227 9.24 15.95 -15.62
CA GLY A 227 9.82 15.54 -14.35
C GLY A 227 10.32 14.10 -14.42
N PHE A 228 11.47 13.81 -13.81
CA PHE A 228 12.08 12.47 -13.68
C PHE A 228 11.06 11.41 -13.22
N GLU A 229 10.02 11.80 -12.51
CA GLU A 229 8.96 10.93 -12.03
C GLU A 229 8.04 10.42 -13.14
N PHE A 230 7.75 11.23 -14.17
CA PHE A 230 6.96 10.79 -15.34
C PHE A 230 7.72 9.75 -16.17
N LEU A 231 9.03 9.92 -16.32
CA LEU A 231 9.89 8.96 -17.02
C LEU A 231 9.95 7.61 -16.30
N ARG A 232 9.95 7.59 -14.97
CA ARG A 232 9.85 6.36 -14.16
C ARG A 232 8.54 5.59 -14.41
N HIS A 233 7.48 6.28 -14.78
CA HIS A 233 6.20 5.62 -15.08
C HIS A 233 6.20 4.99 -16.48
N ILE A 234 6.95 5.56 -17.43
CA ILE A 234 7.18 4.97 -18.76
C ILE A 234 8.01 3.69 -18.66
N GLU A 235 8.99 3.64 -17.75
CA GLU A 235 9.78 2.43 -17.46
C GLU A 235 8.94 1.22 -17.09
N ARG A 236 7.70 1.41 -16.68
CA ARG A 236 6.80 0.34 -16.25
C ARG A 236 5.97 -0.25 -17.37
N CYS A 237 5.86 0.44 -18.51
CA CYS A 237 5.18 -0.10 -19.67
C CYS A 237 5.94 -1.32 -20.19
N ARG A 238 5.24 -2.45 -20.33
CA ARG A 238 5.80 -3.72 -20.78
C ARG A 238 5.86 -3.83 -22.29
N VAL A 239 4.91 -3.17 -22.98
CA VAL A 239 4.77 -3.15 -24.43
C VAL A 239 4.65 -1.71 -24.90
N ILE A 240 5.29 -1.38 -26.01
CA ILE A 240 5.20 -0.07 -26.66
C ILE A 240 4.39 -0.20 -27.95
N VAL A 241 3.40 0.66 -28.10
CA VAL A 241 2.67 0.82 -29.37
C VAL A 241 3.08 2.15 -29.98
N HIS A 242 3.81 2.08 -31.09
CA HIS A 242 4.25 3.24 -31.84
C HIS A 242 3.19 3.63 -32.87
N VAL A 243 2.50 4.74 -32.64
CA VAL A 243 1.44 5.23 -33.51
C VAL A 243 2.01 6.19 -34.55
N VAL A 244 1.80 5.86 -35.81
CA VAL A 244 2.29 6.63 -36.98
C VAL A 244 1.10 7.05 -37.88
N ASP A 245 1.10 8.29 -38.33
CA ASP A 245 0.10 8.80 -39.30
C ASP A 245 0.50 8.41 -40.72
N ILE A 246 -0.17 7.37 -41.27
CA ILE A 246 0.16 6.85 -42.58
C ILE A 246 -0.45 7.70 -43.72
N ALA A 247 -1.45 8.51 -43.42
CA ALA A 247 -2.10 9.37 -44.40
C ALA A 247 -1.29 10.65 -44.72
N LYS A 248 -0.20 10.92 -43.99
CA LYS A 248 0.61 12.14 -44.17
C LYS A 248 -0.20 13.43 -44.00
N THR A 249 -1.20 13.45 -43.11
CA THR A 249 -2.12 14.60 -42.95
C THR A 249 -1.42 15.91 -42.63
N GLU A 250 -0.27 15.87 -41.98
CA GLU A 250 0.57 17.05 -41.69
C GLU A 250 1.74 17.21 -42.69
N GLY A 251 1.78 16.46 -43.79
CA GLY A 251 2.82 16.54 -44.83
C GLY A 251 4.16 15.95 -44.41
N ARG A 252 4.24 15.24 -43.29
CA ARG A 252 5.46 14.58 -42.77
C ARG A 252 5.56 13.16 -43.35
N ASP A 253 6.81 12.68 -43.47
CA ASP A 253 7.02 11.30 -43.88
C ASP A 253 6.88 10.34 -42.70
N PRO A 254 6.02 9.31 -42.79
CA PRO A 254 5.78 8.37 -41.67
C PRO A 254 7.03 7.62 -41.20
N TYR A 255 7.95 7.32 -42.11
CA TYR A 255 9.18 6.62 -41.78
C TYR A 255 10.18 7.51 -41.03
N ASP A 256 10.30 8.78 -41.46
CA ASP A 256 11.14 9.76 -40.76
C ASP A 256 10.61 10.05 -39.36
N ASP A 257 9.29 10.15 -39.20
CA ASP A 257 8.65 10.33 -37.88
C ASP A 257 8.91 9.13 -36.96
N TYR A 258 8.82 7.92 -37.48
CA TYR A 258 9.17 6.70 -36.76
C TYR A 258 10.63 6.71 -36.26
N LEU A 259 11.58 7.07 -37.15
CA LEU A 259 12.99 7.10 -36.79
C LEU A 259 13.33 8.17 -35.73
N LYS A 260 12.70 9.35 -35.84
CA LYS A 260 12.90 10.42 -34.86
C LYS A 260 12.47 10.00 -33.46
N ILE A 261 11.30 9.42 -33.31
CA ILE A 261 10.82 8.96 -32.01
C ILE A 261 11.68 7.82 -31.46
N ARG A 262 12.14 6.90 -32.29
CA ARG A 262 13.06 5.85 -31.84
C ARG A 262 14.37 6.43 -31.31
N LYS A 263 14.90 7.44 -31.98
CA LYS A 263 16.10 8.13 -31.51
C LYS A 263 15.88 8.84 -30.18
N GLU A 264 14.73 9.47 -29.99
CA GLU A 264 14.37 10.05 -28.68
C GLU A 264 14.25 9.01 -27.59
N LEU A 265 13.60 7.87 -27.85
CA LEU A 265 13.51 6.76 -26.89
C LEU A 265 14.91 6.21 -26.52
N GLU A 266 15.88 6.23 -27.43
CA GLU A 266 17.26 5.84 -27.19
C GLU A 266 18.01 6.85 -26.29
N GLU A 267 17.79 8.15 -26.52
CA GLU A 267 18.43 9.22 -25.74
C GLU A 267 17.96 9.26 -24.27
N TYR A 268 16.78 8.71 -23.95
CA TYR A 268 16.24 8.66 -22.59
C TYR A 268 16.95 7.67 -21.66
N GLN A 269 17.93 6.90 -22.10
CA GLN A 269 18.71 5.93 -21.32
C GLN A 269 17.85 4.89 -20.55
N LEU A 270 16.56 4.88 -20.77
CA LEU A 270 15.65 3.88 -20.26
C LEU A 270 15.66 2.72 -21.26
N ASP A 271 15.75 1.50 -20.79
CA ASP A 271 15.84 0.28 -21.63
C ASP A 271 14.53 0.00 -22.42
N LEU A 272 13.91 1.08 -22.94
CA LEU A 272 12.63 1.08 -23.64
C LEU A 272 12.72 0.42 -25.01
N LEU A 273 13.88 0.52 -25.67
CA LEU A 273 14.10 -0.09 -26.97
C LEU A 273 14.23 -1.62 -26.93
N SER A 274 14.53 -2.19 -25.75
CA SER A 274 14.57 -3.64 -25.55
C SER A 274 13.18 -4.27 -25.45
N ARG A 275 12.13 -3.45 -25.34
CA ARG A 275 10.75 -3.91 -25.14
C ARG A 275 10.08 -4.30 -26.44
N PRO A 276 9.12 -5.24 -26.39
CA PRO A 276 8.30 -5.55 -27.55
C PRO A 276 7.59 -4.31 -28.08
N GLU A 277 7.72 -4.06 -29.36
CA GLU A 277 7.15 -2.91 -30.07
C GLU A 277 6.13 -3.37 -31.12
N ILE A 278 4.96 -2.72 -31.16
CA ILE A 278 3.97 -2.83 -32.24
C ILE A 278 3.91 -1.49 -32.95
N ILE A 279 4.00 -1.51 -34.28
CA ILE A 279 3.84 -0.31 -35.09
C ILE A 279 2.36 -0.23 -35.54
N CYS A 280 1.67 0.78 -35.06
CA CYS A 280 0.27 1.07 -35.38
C CYS A 280 0.21 2.16 -36.46
N CYS A 281 -0.07 1.79 -37.70
CA CYS A 281 -0.27 2.70 -38.82
C CYS A 281 -1.70 3.23 -38.78
N ASN A 282 -1.90 4.40 -38.19
CA ASN A 282 -3.23 5.00 -38.02
C ASN A 282 -3.66 5.84 -39.21
N LYS A 283 -4.96 6.14 -39.30
CA LYS A 283 -5.64 6.89 -40.37
C LYS A 283 -5.64 6.18 -41.71
N ILE A 284 -5.79 4.85 -41.71
CA ILE A 284 -5.87 4.08 -42.96
C ILE A 284 -7.16 4.37 -43.78
N ASP A 285 -8.15 5.02 -43.18
CA ASP A 285 -9.41 5.46 -43.79
C ASP A 285 -9.25 6.69 -44.68
N GLU A 286 -8.13 7.38 -44.63
CA GLU A 286 -7.87 8.56 -45.47
C GLU A 286 -7.45 8.17 -46.93
N PRO A 287 -7.78 8.99 -47.93
CA PRO A 287 -7.39 8.72 -49.32
C PRO A 287 -5.86 8.63 -49.49
N GLY A 288 -5.39 7.59 -50.19
CA GLY A 288 -3.96 7.34 -50.45
C GLY A 288 -3.21 6.67 -49.32
N ALA A 289 -3.83 6.43 -48.17
CA ALA A 289 -3.19 5.82 -47.00
C ALA A 289 -2.78 4.35 -47.28
N GLU A 290 -3.53 3.59 -48.06
CA GLU A 290 -3.18 2.21 -48.39
C GLU A 290 -1.88 2.12 -49.22
N GLU A 291 -1.69 3.01 -50.18
CA GLU A 291 -0.46 3.08 -50.98
C GLU A 291 0.74 3.43 -50.11
N ASN A 292 0.60 4.44 -49.23
CA ASN A 292 1.60 4.85 -48.29
C ASN A 292 1.93 3.71 -47.30
N PHE A 293 0.95 2.92 -46.89
CA PHE A 293 1.16 1.77 -45.99
C PHE A 293 2.01 0.68 -46.68
N ILE A 294 1.77 0.41 -47.94
CA ILE A 294 2.57 -0.56 -48.70
C ILE A 294 4.01 -0.08 -48.85
N GLU A 295 4.23 1.23 -49.08
CA GLU A 295 5.55 1.83 -49.16
C GLU A 295 6.26 1.78 -47.78
N PHE A 296 5.57 2.19 -46.73
CA PHE A 296 6.10 2.17 -45.36
C PHE A 296 6.51 0.75 -44.92
N LYS A 297 5.72 -0.26 -45.26
CA LYS A 297 6.02 -1.66 -44.91
C LYS A 297 7.30 -2.17 -45.57
N LYS A 298 7.71 -1.66 -46.74
CA LYS A 298 8.96 -2.06 -47.42
C LYS A 298 10.22 -1.70 -46.68
N HIS A 299 10.15 -0.74 -45.75
CA HIS A 299 11.29 -0.32 -44.92
C HIS A 299 11.57 -1.24 -43.73
N PHE A 300 10.69 -2.19 -43.45
CA PHE A 300 10.81 -3.10 -42.33
C PHE A 300 10.96 -4.56 -42.79
N ASN A 301 11.71 -5.34 -41.97
CA ASN A 301 11.77 -6.78 -42.13
C ASN A 301 10.49 -7.45 -41.59
N ASP A 302 10.22 -8.69 -42.01
CA ASP A 302 9.02 -9.44 -41.59
C ASP A 302 8.89 -9.72 -40.10
N ASP A 303 9.93 -9.46 -39.29
CA ASP A 303 9.95 -9.68 -37.85
C ASP A 303 9.16 -8.61 -37.05
N LYS A 304 8.81 -7.49 -37.65
CA LYS A 304 8.07 -6.41 -37.01
C LYS A 304 6.57 -6.55 -37.15
N ILE A 305 5.85 -6.41 -36.04
CA ILE A 305 4.37 -6.41 -36.04
C ILE A 305 3.89 -5.03 -36.46
N ILE A 306 3.35 -4.93 -37.67
CA ILE A 306 2.81 -3.69 -38.26
C ILE A 306 1.33 -3.88 -38.52
N ILE A 307 0.48 -3.04 -37.93
CA ILE A 307 -0.97 -3.15 -38.04
C ILE A 307 -1.55 -1.84 -38.58
N PRO A 308 -2.23 -1.87 -39.73
CA PRO A 308 -3.00 -0.74 -40.24
C PRO A 308 -4.30 -0.60 -39.45
N VAL A 309 -4.53 0.59 -38.88
CA VAL A 309 -5.65 0.89 -38.00
C VAL A 309 -6.34 2.18 -38.44
N SER A 310 -7.66 2.26 -38.27
CA SER A 310 -8.37 3.52 -38.20
C SER A 310 -8.98 3.66 -36.82
N ALA A 311 -8.41 4.54 -36.02
CA ALA A 311 -8.95 4.85 -34.69
C ALA A 311 -10.31 5.54 -34.75
N TYR A 312 -10.57 6.28 -35.83
CA TYR A 312 -11.86 6.98 -36.05
C TYR A 312 -12.98 6.03 -36.45
N CYS A 313 -12.72 5.13 -37.41
CA CYS A 313 -13.69 4.17 -37.94
C CYS A 313 -13.73 2.84 -37.13
N GLY A 314 -12.83 2.63 -36.17
CA GLY A 314 -12.73 1.38 -35.43
C GLY A 314 -12.17 0.19 -36.21
N VAL A 315 -11.53 0.43 -37.36
CA VAL A 315 -10.99 -0.65 -38.20
C VAL A 315 -9.72 -1.21 -37.59
N ASN A 316 -9.67 -2.55 -37.42
CA ASN A 316 -8.53 -3.30 -36.84
C ASN A 316 -8.11 -2.91 -35.39
N THR A 317 -8.93 -2.16 -34.69
CA THR A 317 -8.65 -1.79 -33.28
C THR A 317 -8.65 -3.02 -32.37
N GLU A 318 -9.59 -3.94 -32.53
CA GLU A 318 -9.63 -5.21 -31.80
C GLU A 318 -8.38 -6.06 -32.06
N LYS A 319 -7.95 -6.16 -33.33
CA LYS A 319 -6.74 -6.89 -33.68
C LYS A 319 -5.51 -6.32 -33.01
N LEU A 320 -5.39 -4.99 -32.94
CA LEU A 320 -4.32 -4.32 -32.20
C LEU A 320 -4.33 -4.70 -30.70
N CYS A 321 -5.52 -4.67 -30.08
CA CYS A 321 -5.67 -5.04 -28.67
C CYS A 321 -5.29 -6.51 -28.40
N TYR A 322 -5.67 -7.43 -29.27
CA TYR A 322 -5.28 -8.83 -29.17
C TYR A 322 -3.76 -9.05 -29.28
N GLU A 323 -3.10 -8.37 -30.24
CA GLU A 323 -1.64 -8.47 -30.38
C GLU A 323 -0.89 -7.85 -29.20
N VAL A 324 -1.37 -6.71 -28.67
CA VAL A 324 -0.82 -6.12 -27.43
C VAL A 324 -0.92 -7.12 -26.28
N MET A 325 -2.09 -7.76 -26.12
CA MET A 325 -2.28 -8.75 -25.04
C MET A 325 -1.40 -9.98 -25.21
N ASN A 326 -1.25 -10.48 -26.42
CA ASN A 326 -0.37 -11.61 -26.75
C ASN A 326 1.10 -11.31 -26.38
N LEU A 327 1.55 -10.07 -26.60
CA LEU A 327 2.88 -9.64 -26.19
C LEU A 327 2.99 -9.47 -24.67
N LEU A 328 1.95 -8.93 -24.03
CA LEU A 328 1.91 -8.80 -22.57
C LEU A 328 1.98 -10.16 -21.87
N ASP A 329 1.33 -11.19 -22.39
CA ASP A 329 1.36 -12.54 -21.86
C ASP A 329 2.77 -13.18 -21.98
N LYS A 330 3.53 -12.84 -23.03
CA LYS A 330 4.89 -13.34 -23.26
C LYS A 330 5.97 -12.55 -22.53
N THR A 331 5.70 -11.28 -22.20
CA THR A 331 6.68 -10.39 -21.59
C THR A 331 6.58 -10.45 -20.07
N PRO A 332 7.63 -10.86 -19.35
CA PRO A 332 7.62 -10.87 -17.89
C PRO A 332 7.41 -9.44 -17.36
N LYS A 333 6.80 -9.34 -16.17
CA LYS A 333 6.74 -8.05 -15.45
C LYS A 333 8.17 -7.71 -15.02
N PHE A 334 8.65 -6.56 -15.45
CA PHE A 334 9.99 -6.10 -15.05
C PHE A 334 9.98 -5.81 -13.55
N ALA A 335 10.93 -6.42 -12.82
CA ALA A 335 11.21 -6.03 -11.45
C ALA A 335 11.69 -4.57 -11.48
N LEU A 336 11.03 -3.72 -10.71
CA LEU A 336 11.46 -2.35 -10.55
C LEU A 336 12.79 -2.36 -9.82
N SER A 337 13.88 -2.11 -10.52
CA SER A 337 15.14 -1.77 -9.89
C SER A 337 14.97 -0.36 -9.30
N ILE A 338 14.42 -0.28 -8.08
CA ILE A 338 14.49 0.93 -7.30
C ILE A 338 15.93 1.04 -6.81
N THR A 339 16.82 1.48 -7.68
CA THR A 339 18.07 2.08 -7.27
C THR A 339 17.79 3.55 -6.95
N ASP A 340 16.96 3.80 -5.93
CA ASP A 340 16.96 5.07 -5.25
C ASP A 340 18.20 5.11 -4.36
N GLU A 341 19.32 5.59 -4.91
CA GLU A 341 20.51 5.96 -4.13
C GLU A 341 20.22 7.03 -3.06
N ASN A 342 18.98 7.53 -2.99
CA ASN A 342 18.49 8.48 -1.98
C ASN A 342 17.57 7.87 -0.93
N TYR A 343 17.21 6.60 -1.00
CA TYR A 343 16.65 5.90 0.15
C TYR A 343 17.81 5.42 1.03
N LYS A 344 18.38 6.33 1.78
CA LYS A 344 18.95 5.94 3.07
C LYS A 344 17.76 5.44 3.88
N GLU A 345 17.61 4.12 3.98
CA GLU A 345 16.94 3.50 5.09
C GLU A 345 17.63 4.01 6.36
N TYR A 346 17.19 5.17 6.82
CA TYR A 346 17.41 5.51 8.20
C TYR A 346 16.46 4.63 8.99
N ASN A 347 16.86 3.39 9.22
CA ASN A 347 16.45 2.64 10.40
C ASN A 347 17.03 3.34 11.63
N TYR A 348 16.72 4.62 11.76
CA TYR A 348 16.78 5.27 13.03
C TYR A 348 15.53 4.79 13.75
N GLU A 349 15.62 3.61 14.38
CA GLU A 349 14.85 3.36 15.57
C GLU A 349 15.27 4.46 16.56
N GLU A 350 14.64 5.63 16.46
CA GLU A 350 14.52 6.49 17.61
C GLU A 350 13.96 5.56 18.67
N LYS A 351 14.74 5.25 19.68
CA LYS A 351 14.22 4.60 20.89
C LYS A 351 13.16 5.54 21.39
N GLU A 352 11.91 5.33 20.93
CA GLU A 352 10.75 6.09 21.38
C GLU A 352 10.85 6.10 22.89
N LYS A 353 10.95 7.29 23.50
CA LYS A 353 10.99 7.40 24.93
C LYS A 353 9.74 6.70 25.45
N MET A 354 9.92 5.73 26.35
CA MET A 354 8.83 4.92 26.88
C MET A 354 7.69 5.76 27.44
N PHE A 355 8.02 6.97 27.94
CA PHE A 355 7.08 7.94 28.46
C PHE A 355 7.61 9.38 28.31
N ASN A 356 6.69 10.34 28.29
CA ASN A 356 6.95 11.78 28.35
C ASN A 356 6.12 12.38 29.47
N ILE A 357 6.67 13.35 30.19
CA ILE A 357 5.95 14.06 31.26
C ILE A 357 5.80 15.51 30.85
N THR A 358 4.58 16.04 30.94
CA THR A 358 4.24 17.45 30.70
C THR A 358 3.44 17.99 31.88
N ILE A 359 3.66 19.26 32.25
CA ILE A 359 2.91 19.89 33.32
C ILE A 359 1.85 20.80 32.71
N VAL A 360 0.58 20.51 32.98
CA VAL A 360 -0.55 21.33 32.52
C VAL A 360 -1.38 21.74 33.72
N LYS A 361 -1.50 23.05 33.97
CA LYS A 361 -2.26 23.62 35.09
C LYS A 361 -1.90 23.06 36.50
N GLY A 362 -0.64 22.67 36.70
CA GLY A 362 -0.20 22.12 37.98
C GLY A 362 -0.40 20.61 38.15
N VAL A 363 -0.93 19.93 37.13
CA VAL A 363 -1.04 18.45 37.07
C VAL A 363 0.07 17.90 36.21
N TYR A 364 0.72 16.85 36.67
CA TYR A 364 1.79 16.15 35.94
C TYR A 364 1.15 15.09 35.01
N MET A 365 1.12 15.40 33.72
CA MET A 365 0.57 14.47 32.72
C MET A 365 1.66 13.55 32.20
N VAL A 366 1.50 12.24 32.42
CA VAL A 366 2.40 11.21 31.93
C VAL A 366 1.79 10.54 30.70
N THR A 367 2.48 10.66 29.56
CA THR A 367 2.04 10.13 28.26
C THR A 367 3.15 9.29 27.64
N GLY A 368 2.85 8.50 26.60
CA GLY A 368 3.83 7.71 25.85
C GLY A 368 3.24 6.41 25.32
N LYS A 369 3.63 6.00 24.09
CA LYS A 369 3.08 4.80 23.44
C LYS A 369 3.37 3.53 24.23
N GLY A 370 4.61 3.38 24.77
CA GLY A 370 4.99 2.22 25.56
C GLY A 370 4.22 2.12 26.88
N LEU A 371 3.99 3.24 27.52
CA LEU A 371 3.21 3.31 28.77
C LEU A 371 1.72 3.06 28.50
N LYS A 372 1.17 3.59 27.40
CA LYS A 372 -0.23 3.38 27.01
C LYS A 372 -0.55 1.90 26.85
N ARG A 373 0.35 1.14 26.25
CA ARG A 373 0.20 -0.32 26.10
C ARG A 373 0.03 -1.01 27.46
N ILE A 374 0.84 -0.66 28.46
CA ILE A 374 0.75 -1.24 29.81
C ILE A 374 -0.54 -0.80 30.51
N PHE A 375 -0.92 0.46 30.33
CA PHE A 375 -2.15 1.02 30.85
C PHE A 375 -3.39 0.30 30.31
N ASP A 376 -3.50 0.14 28.98
CA ASP A 376 -4.64 -0.51 28.30
C ASP A 376 -4.78 -2.00 28.70
N MET A 377 -3.67 -2.66 29.07
CA MET A 377 -3.66 -4.05 29.52
C MET A 377 -3.97 -4.22 31.02
N THR A 378 -4.12 -3.13 31.77
CA THR A 378 -4.39 -3.14 33.21
C THR A 378 -5.89 -3.06 33.47
N ASP A 379 -6.36 -3.86 34.43
CA ASP A 379 -7.74 -3.75 34.92
C ASP A 379 -7.80 -2.85 36.16
N PHE A 380 -8.20 -1.59 35.95
CA PHE A 380 -8.30 -0.60 37.03
C PHE A 380 -9.42 -0.83 38.02
N ASN A 381 -10.33 -1.80 37.76
CA ASN A 381 -11.34 -2.21 38.74
C ASN A 381 -10.78 -3.15 39.83
N ASN A 382 -9.56 -3.65 39.62
CA ASN A 382 -8.91 -4.56 40.59
C ASN A 382 -7.74 -3.85 41.28
N GLU A 383 -7.83 -3.69 42.60
CA GLU A 383 -6.83 -2.99 43.39
C GLU A 383 -5.42 -3.61 43.30
N THR A 384 -5.34 -4.95 43.22
CA THR A 384 -4.08 -5.67 43.05
C THR A 384 -3.42 -5.40 41.70
N ALA A 385 -4.21 -5.28 40.65
CA ALA A 385 -3.72 -4.90 39.32
C ALA A 385 -3.23 -3.44 39.31
N VAL A 386 -3.94 -2.52 39.96
CA VAL A 386 -3.50 -1.12 40.11
C VAL A 386 -2.19 -1.01 40.87
N ARG A 387 -2.02 -1.72 41.98
CA ARG A 387 -0.75 -1.78 42.72
C ARG A 387 0.40 -2.32 41.89
N ARG A 388 0.13 -3.28 41.02
CA ARG A 388 1.12 -3.79 40.06
C ARG A 388 1.48 -2.72 39.03
N PHE A 389 0.50 -2.03 38.47
CA PHE A 389 0.74 -0.94 37.54
C PHE A 389 1.62 0.14 38.12
N ALA A 390 1.37 0.56 39.38
CA ALA A 390 2.23 1.49 40.10
C ALA A 390 3.67 1.01 40.22
N ARG A 391 3.89 -0.29 40.53
CA ARG A 391 5.26 -0.86 40.58
C ARG A 391 5.93 -0.86 39.20
N GLN A 392 5.15 -1.08 38.10
CA GLN A 392 5.68 -1.01 36.74
C GLN A 392 6.09 0.42 36.36
N LEU A 393 5.33 1.43 36.80
CA LEU A 393 5.69 2.85 36.61
C LEU A 393 7.04 3.17 37.31
N ARG A 394 7.23 2.69 38.53
CA ARG A 394 8.51 2.82 39.26
C ARG A 394 9.66 2.16 38.49
N PHE A 395 9.45 0.93 38.05
CA PHE A 395 10.48 0.19 37.31
C PHE A 395 10.87 0.87 35.98
N LEU A 396 9.93 1.55 35.34
CA LEU A 396 10.16 2.35 34.11
C LEU A 396 10.89 3.67 34.42
N GLY A 397 11.07 4.06 35.69
CA GLY A 397 11.72 5.29 36.08
C GLY A 397 10.82 6.53 36.02
N VAL A 398 9.50 6.35 36.01
CA VAL A 398 8.53 7.47 35.98
C VAL A 398 8.62 8.25 37.29
N ASP A 399 8.71 7.56 38.43
CA ASP A 399 8.84 8.20 39.78
C ASP A 399 10.09 9.07 39.83
N ASP A 400 11.24 8.58 39.36
CA ASP A 400 12.50 9.33 39.35
C ASP A 400 12.42 10.57 38.43
N ALA A 401 11.77 10.43 37.28
CA ALA A 401 11.55 11.54 36.34
C ALA A 401 10.64 12.61 36.97
N LEU A 402 9.57 12.21 37.65
CA LEU A 402 8.66 13.12 38.38
C LEU A 402 9.39 13.88 39.49
N ARG A 403 10.23 13.19 40.27
CA ARG A 403 11.07 13.82 41.32
C ARG A 403 12.03 14.84 40.74
N ASN A 404 12.67 14.53 39.60
CA ASN A 404 13.56 15.46 38.92
C ASN A 404 12.82 16.72 38.40
N MET A 405 11.51 16.63 38.18
CA MET A 405 10.65 17.76 37.81
C MET A 405 10.11 18.51 39.02
N GLY A 406 10.40 18.08 40.24
CA GLY A 406 10.07 18.78 41.47
C GLY A 406 8.69 18.48 42.06
N ILE A 407 8.10 17.31 41.75
CA ILE A 407 6.83 16.85 42.34
C ILE A 407 6.92 16.75 43.88
N LYS A 408 5.83 17.07 44.54
CA LYS A 408 5.71 16.99 46.02
C LYS A 408 4.65 15.95 46.40
N ASN A 409 4.74 15.45 47.64
CA ASN A 409 3.73 14.56 48.19
C ASN A 409 2.36 15.26 48.20
N GLY A 410 1.35 14.58 47.65
CA GLY A 410 0.00 15.12 47.46
C GLY A 410 -0.25 15.79 46.11
N ASP A 411 0.78 15.95 45.27
CA ASP A 411 0.56 16.45 43.91
C ASP A 411 -0.15 15.40 43.04
N THR A 412 -0.97 15.89 42.10
CA THR A 412 -1.74 15.03 41.21
C THR A 412 -0.94 14.66 39.95
N VAL A 413 -0.91 13.38 39.66
CA VAL A 413 -0.35 12.80 38.44
C VAL A 413 -1.47 12.21 37.61
N ASP A 414 -1.63 12.68 36.40
CA ASP A 414 -2.57 12.14 35.42
C ASP A 414 -1.85 11.17 34.48
N VAL A 415 -2.36 9.96 34.39
CA VAL A 415 -1.89 8.93 33.46
C VAL A 415 -3.07 8.53 32.56
N PHE A 416 -3.12 9.07 31.35
CA PHE A 416 -4.18 8.83 30.34
C PHE A 416 -5.61 9.06 30.88
N GLY A 417 -5.82 10.09 31.72
CA GLY A 417 -7.11 10.45 32.27
C GLY A 417 -7.46 9.79 33.60
N TYR A 418 -6.53 9.02 34.19
CA TYR A 418 -6.63 8.52 35.55
C TYR A 418 -5.73 9.35 36.45
N GLU A 419 -6.31 9.96 37.47
CA GLU A 419 -5.61 10.78 38.43
C GLU A 419 -5.12 9.94 39.64
N PHE A 420 -3.86 10.08 39.98
CA PHE A 420 -3.22 9.47 41.12
C PHE A 420 -2.56 10.55 41.97
N GLU A 421 -2.60 10.41 43.26
CA GLU A 421 -1.81 11.26 44.19
C GLU A 421 -0.42 10.66 44.32
N PHE A 422 0.60 11.50 44.20
CA PHE A 422 2.00 11.09 44.40
C PHE A 422 2.33 11.04 45.88
N TYR A 423 2.82 9.91 46.35
CA TYR A 423 3.38 9.71 47.68
C TYR A 423 4.71 8.97 47.56
N ASP A 424 5.70 9.40 48.37
CA ASP A 424 7.02 8.77 48.47
C ASP A 424 6.99 7.34 49.02
#